data_49254f2c6252dc2d209d19178425f620
#
_entry.id   49254f2c6252dc2d209d19178425f620
#
_cell.length_a   1.000
_cell.length_b   1.000
_cell.length_c   1.000
_cell.angle_alpha   90.00
_cell.angle_beta   90.00
_cell.angle_gamma   90.00
#
_symmetry.space_group_name_H-M   'P 1'
#
loop_
_entity.id
_entity.type
_entity.pdbx_description
1 polymer ?
#
loop_
_entity_poly.entity_id
_entity_poly.type
_entity_poly.pdbx_seq_one_letter_code
_entity_poly.pdbx_strand_id
1 'polypeptide(L)' 'MLRKCLAGLSAEHREIIDLVYYHEKSVEEAAEIVGIPENTVKTRMFYARKRLAELFKSEGIERGWP' A
#
# COMPACT_ATOMS: atom_id res chain seq x y z
N MET A 1 -14.45 -3.77 2.28
CA MET A 1 -13.57 -3.40 3.41
C MET A 1 -12.23 -2.88 2.94
N LEU A 2 -11.48 -3.70 2.22
CA LEU A 2 -10.19 -3.24 1.71
C LEU A 2 -10.30 -2.00 0.84
N ARG A 3 -11.31 -1.96 -0.03
CA ARG A 3 -11.52 -0.82 -0.89
C ARG A 3 -11.75 0.46 -0.10
N LYS A 4 -12.49 0.37 1.00
CA LYS A 4 -12.75 1.49 1.87
C LYS A 4 -11.48 1.96 2.54
N CYS A 5 -10.65 1.02 2.98
CA CYS A 5 -9.37 1.35 3.61
C CYS A 5 -8.41 1.97 2.59
N LEU A 6 -8.40 1.46 1.36
CA LEU A 6 -7.56 2.03 0.31
C LEU A 6 -7.97 3.46 0.00
N ALA A 7 -9.27 3.76 0.06
CA ALA A 7 -9.75 5.12 -0.18
C ALA A 7 -9.24 6.11 0.87
N GLY A 8 -8.85 5.61 2.05
CA GLY A 8 -8.29 6.44 3.10
C GLY A 8 -6.81 6.72 2.95
N LEU A 9 -6.17 6.14 1.95
CA LEU A 9 -4.75 6.36 1.69
C LEU A 9 -4.56 7.52 0.71
N SER A 10 -3.38 8.12 0.74
CA SER A 10 -3.02 9.09 -0.28
C SER A 10 -2.92 8.36 -1.63
N ALA A 11 -3.01 9.13 -2.71
CA ALA A 11 -2.93 8.55 -4.05
C ALA A 11 -1.62 7.79 -4.26
N GLU A 12 -0.52 8.33 -3.74
CA GLU A 12 0.80 7.71 -3.87
C GLU A 12 0.86 6.36 -3.16
N HIS A 13 0.35 6.28 -1.95
CA HIS A 13 0.35 5.04 -1.19
C HIS A 13 -0.58 4.02 -1.82
N ARG A 14 -1.74 4.47 -2.28
CA ARG A 14 -2.72 3.59 -2.90
C ARG A 14 -2.16 2.96 -4.17
N GLU A 15 -1.45 3.75 -4.97
CA GLU A 15 -0.85 3.27 -6.20
C GLU A 15 0.17 2.16 -5.93
N ILE A 16 1.02 2.35 -4.93
CA ILE A 16 2.03 1.36 -4.58
C ILE A 16 1.38 0.07 -4.08
N ILE A 17 0.40 0.19 -3.22
CA ILE A 17 -0.31 -0.97 -2.69
C ILE A 17 -1.01 -1.72 -3.82
N ASP A 18 -1.62 -1.00 -4.74
CA ASP A 18 -2.31 -1.60 -5.87
C ASP A 18 -1.33 -2.42 -6.73
N LEU A 19 -0.19 -1.85 -7.05
CA LEU A 19 0.81 -2.54 -7.88
C LEU A 19 1.38 -3.77 -7.19
N VAL A 20 1.75 -3.64 -5.93
CA VAL A 20 2.43 -4.72 -5.23
C VAL A 20 1.46 -5.83 -4.81
N TYR A 21 0.30 -5.49 -4.31
CA TYR A 21 -0.62 -6.49 -3.77
C TYR A 21 -1.67 -6.94 -4.77
N TYR A 22 -2.20 -6.04 -5.57
CA TYR A 22 -3.23 -6.39 -6.55
C TYR A 22 -2.64 -6.97 -7.82
N HIS A 23 -1.60 -6.35 -8.33
CA HIS A 23 -0.97 -6.77 -9.58
C HIS A 23 0.27 -7.63 -9.35
N GLU A 24 0.57 -7.93 -8.11
CA GLU A 24 1.69 -8.79 -7.73
C GLU A 24 3.02 -8.38 -8.33
N LYS A 25 3.23 -7.08 -8.48
CA LYS A 25 4.50 -6.56 -8.99
C LYS A 25 5.55 -6.55 -7.89
N SER A 26 6.80 -6.80 -8.28
CA SER A 26 7.90 -6.70 -7.34
C SER A 26 8.20 -5.22 -7.07
N VAL A 27 9.01 -4.96 -6.04
CA VAL A 27 9.44 -3.61 -5.73
C VAL A 27 10.15 -2.99 -6.94
N GLU A 28 10.99 -3.77 -7.60
CA GLU A 28 11.71 -3.31 -8.79
C GLU A 28 10.76 -2.92 -9.92
N GLU A 29 9.79 -3.77 -10.17
CA GLU A 29 8.81 -3.51 -11.21
C GLU A 29 7.96 -2.29 -10.90
N ALA A 30 7.52 -2.17 -9.65
CA ALA A 30 6.73 -1.03 -9.23
C ALA A 30 7.53 0.27 -9.38
N ALA A 31 8.82 0.23 -9.03
CA ALA A 31 9.68 1.39 -9.18
C ALA A 31 9.77 1.83 -10.63
N GLU A 32 9.88 0.88 -11.55
CA GLU A 32 9.92 1.19 -12.98
C GLU A 32 8.61 1.77 -13.47
N ILE A 33 7.51 1.15 -13.07
CA ILE A 33 6.18 1.58 -13.52
C ILE A 33 5.87 3.00 -13.05
N VAL A 34 6.18 3.28 -11.80
CA VAL A 34 5.89 4.60 -11.21
C VAL A 34 6.96 5.62 -11.54
N GLY A 35 8.17 5.16 -11.85
CA GLY A 35 9.27 6.05 -12.19
C GLY A 35 9.95 6.65 -10.97
N ILE A 36 10.08 5.88 -9.90
CA ILE A 36 10.72 6.33 -8.66
C ILE A 36 11.76 5.29 -8.23
N PRO A 37 12.71 5.67 -7.35
CA PRO A 37 13.69 4.72 -6.86
C PRO A 37 13.05 3.61 -6.03
N GLU A 38 13.67 2.43 -6.03
CA GLU A 38 13.18 1.30 -5.25
C GLU A 38 13.08 1.63 -3.76
N ASN A 39 14.04 2.38 -3.24
CA ASN A 39 14.00 2.79 -1.84
C ASN A 39 12.74 3.60 -1.54
N THR A 40 12.31 4.43 -2.47
CA THR A 40 11.09 5.20 -2.32
C THR A 40 9.86 4.30 -2.32
N VAL A 41 9.87 3.26 -3.17
CA VAL A 41 8.78 2.28 -3.17
C VAL A 41 8.69 1.61 -1.82
N LYS A 42 9.82 1.17 -1.28
CA LYS A 42 9.86 0.50 0.03
C LYS A 42 9.34 1.40 1.13
N THR A 43 9.76 2.67 1.12
CA THR A 43 9.31 3.64 2.11
C THR A 43 7.82 3.88 2.01
N ARG A 44 7.31 4.04 0.81
CA ARG A 44 5.87 4.24 0.60
C ARG A 44 5.06 3.01 1.03
N MET A 45 5.59 1.82 0.77
CA MET A 45 4.95 0.58 1.22
C MET A 45 4.89 0.53 2.74
N PHE A 46 5.99 0.90 3.40
CA PHE A 46 6.04 0.90 4.85
C PHE A 46 4.94 1.80 5.43
N TYR A 47 4.87 3.03 4.96
CA TYR A 47 3.88 3.98 5.48
C TYR A 47 2.46 3.62 5.06
N ALA A 48 2.30 3.09 3.85
CA ALA A 48 0.98 2.66 3.40
C ALA A 48 0.45 1.51 4.26
N ARG A 49 1.31 0.55 4.57
CA ARG A 49 0.92 -0.59 5.41
C ARG A 49 0.60 -0.14 6.82
N LYS A 50 1.40 0.80 7.34
CA LYS A 50 1.15 1.37 8.66
C LYS A 50 -0.20 2.07 8.69
N ARG A 51 -0.49 2.86 7.66
CA ARG A 51 -1.76 3.57 7.59
C ARG A 51 -2.94 2.62 7.44
N LEU A 52 -2.77 1.57 6.63
CA LEU A 52 -3.81 0.56 6.47
C LEU A 52 -4.10 -0.16 7.79
N ALA A 53 -3.05 -0.46 8.55
CA ALA A 53 -3.23 -1.09 9.85
C ALA A 53 -4.06 -0.20 10.77
N GLU A 54 -3.81 1.10 10.76
CA GLU A 54 -4.58 2.04 11.54
C GLU A 54 -6.04 2.10 11.10
N LEU A 55 -6.25 2.09 9.78
CA LEU A 55 -7.60 2.11 9.23
C LEU A 55 -8.36 0.83 9.53
N PHE A 56 -7.69 -0.32 9.43
CA PHE A 56 -8.30 -1.61 9.78
C PHE A 56 -8.70 -1.62 11.24
N LYS A 57 -7.84 -1.12 12.10
CA LYS A 57 -8.13 -1.07 13.52
C LYS A 57 -9.33 -0.18 13.79
N SER A 58 -9.39 0.96 13.11
CA SER A 58 -10.51 1.90 13.24
C SER A 58 -11.83 1.26 12.81
N GLU A 59 -11.79 0.40 11.81
CA GLU A 59 -12.98 -0.30 11.30
C GLU A 59 -13.27 -1.59 12.06
N GLY A 60 -12.49 -1.89 13.08
CA GLY A 60 -12.69 -3.11 13.85
C GLY A 60 -12.06 -4.34 13.20
N ILE A 61 -11.21 -4.15 12.23
CA ILE A 61 -10.52 -5.25 11.55
C ILE A 61 -9.11 -5.34 12.11
N GLU A 62 -8.90 -6.28 13.02
CA GLU A 62 -7.59 -6.41 13.66
C GLU A 62 -6.70 -7.44 13.01
N ARG A 63 -7.25 -8.26 12.17
CA ARG A 63 -6.51 -9.39 11.60
C ARG A 63 -6.72 -9.43 10.11
N GLY A 64 -5.91 -10.23 9.45
CA GLY A 64 -6.06 -10.41 8.03
C GLY A 64 -5.19 -9.50 7.18
N TRP A 65 -4.43 -8.64 7.81
CA TRP A 65 -3.49 -7.82 7.08
C TRP A 65 -2.09 -8.42 7.23
N PRO A 66 -1.45 -8.80 6.14
CA PRO A 66 -0.11 -9.38 6.19
C PRO A 66 0.94 -8.36 6.58
#